data_3b6565ee1bee45154d0bba103121c0e5
#
_entry.id   3b6565ee1bee45154d0bba103121c0e5
#
_cell.length_a   1.000
_cell.length_b   1.000
_cell.length_c   1.000
_cell.angle_alpha   90.00
_cell.angle_beta   90.00
_cell.angle_gamma   90.00
#
_symmetry.space_group_name_H-M   'P 1'
#
loop_
_entity.id
_entity.type
_entity.pdbx_description
1 polymer ?
#
loop_
_entity_poly.entity_id
_entity_poly.type
_entity_poly.pdbx_seq_one_letter_code
_entity_poly.pdbx_strand_id
1 'polypeptide(L)'
;MSYFQTSNSQDESVLQYSYYLHQDSEFLYTESSLPSIPAITSQPHHPYYHCISTIKGSNFYISSLVIGGKSLYTGSSNKEIRIWKRDTLTSEFNQEYQSDSIIITGEGAVKSLVVSSDKIFSAHQDHKIRAWKLDENEGQQRKLTHLATLPTFGDWALKLLTPKNHVQVRRHKTSTWVHHVDTVSALAVSRDGLVLYSVSWDRTLKIWRTTDFKCLESVANAHDDAINTVVLSSNGDVYTGSTDKKIKIWRKSAENQSHFLVSTLKKHKSGVNALVLSSNEKVLYSGASDRSIMVWEKSDEDNMVIVSILKGHSKSILCLSVVSDLVCSGSEDETIRIWRGIGRCYYCLAVLEGHKGPVKCLTSEKDDGSSSDTSASYLIYSGGLDSDIKVWQIFIPLC
;
A
#
# COMPACT_ATOMS: atom_id res chain seq x y z
N MET A 1 3.24 57.81 -10.11
CA MET A 1 3.35 58.48 -8.80
C MET A 1 2.66 57.63 -7.78
N SER A 2 3.49 57.08 -7.00
CA SER A 2 3.63 57.03 -5.53
C SER A 2 2.65 56.07 -4.86
N TYR A 3 3.23 55.05 -4.33
CA TYR A 3 3.78 54.69 -3.01
C TYR A 3 2.77 53.89 -2.18
N PHE A 4 3.08 52.61 -1.96
CA PHE A 4 3.53 51.91 -0.73
C PHE A 4 2.67 52.09 0.51
N GLN A 5 2.16 50.99 1.08
CA GLN A 5 2.69 50.50 2.34
C GLN A 5 2.17 49.11 2.70
N THR A 6 3.10 48.32 3.17
CA THR A 6 3.04 46.98 3.75
C THR A 6 2.43 47.02 5.15
N SER A 7 1.72 45.96 5.53
CA SER A 7 1.65 45.59 6.96
C SER A 7 1.75 44.07 7.10
N ASN A 8 2.86 43.65 7.70
CA ASN A 8 3.11 42.34 8.28
C ASN A 8 2.12 42.11 9.44
N SER A 9 1.49 40.94 9.47
CA SER A 9 1.06 40.35 10.72
C SER A 9 1.61 38.93 10.78
N GLN A 10 2.59 38.77 11.66
CA GLN A 10 3.23 37.51 12.03
C GLN A 10 2.22 36.65 12.78
N ASP A 11 2.04 35.41 12.29
CA ASP A 11 1.38 34.36 13.09
C ASP A 11 2.38 33.76 14.08
N GLU A 12 2.29 34.19 15.31
CA GLU A 12 3.00 33.67 16.50
C GLU A 12 2.33 32.40 17.07
N SER A 13 2.06 31.38 16.32
CA SER A 13 1.46 30.14 16.86
C SER A 13 2.17 28.82 16.49
N VAL A 14 3.37 28.88 15.93
CA VAL A 14 4.13 27.66 15.52
C VAL A 14 5.37 27.41 16.38
N LEU A 15 5.65 28.21 17.40
CA LEU A 15 6.89 28.13 18.21
C LEU A 15 6.74 27.52 19.60
N GLN A 16 5.66 26.82 19.93
CA GLN A 16 5.47 26.33 21.30
C GLN A 16 5.65 24.82 21.53
N TYR A 17 6.14 24.05 20.55
CA TYR A 17 6.39 22.61 20.71
C TYR A 17 7.82 22.14 20.47
N SER A 18 8.79 23.02 20.31
CA SER A 18 10.21 22.63 20.16
C SER A 18 11.11 23.01 21.35
N TYR A 19 10.56 23.40 22.49
CA TYR A 19 11.33 23.95 23.63
C TYR A 19 11.51 23.00 24.82
N TYR A 20 11.26 21.71 24.70
CA TYR A 20 11.41 20.79 25.85
C TYR A 20 12.57 19.79 25.73
N LEU A 21 13.58 20.04 24.92
CA LEU A 21 14.74 19.15 24.81
C LEU A 21 16.12 19.84 24.86
N HIS A 22 16.26 21.01 25.45
CA HIS A 22 17.57 21.54 25.77
C HIS A 22 17.50 22.55 26.91
N GLN A 23 17.61 22.04 28.14
CA GLN A 23 18.19 22.76 29.28
C GLN A 23 18.49 21.75 30.37
N ASP A 24 19.73 21.28 30.39
CA ASP A 24 20.44 20.85 31.60
C ASP A 24 21.88 21.22 31.44
N SER A 25 22.22 22.34 32.03
CA SER A 25 23.59 22.69 32.41
C SER A 25 23.61 23.44 33.73
N GLU A 26 24.37 22.85 34.63
CA GLU A 26 25.00 23.46 35.79
C GLU A 26 24.15 23.78 37.04
N PHE A 27 24.22 22.85 38.01
CA PHE A 27 24.39 23.26 39.40
C PHE A 27 25.33 22.29 40.12
N LEU A 28 26.51 22.82 40.48
CA LEU A 28 27.47 22.26 41.44
C LEU A 28 26.86 22.33 42.85
N TYR A 29 26.76 21.21 43.57
CA TYR A 29 26.85 21.18 45.04
C TYR A 29 27.30 19.77 45.54
N THR A 30 28.43 19.79 46.20
CA THR A 30 29.04 19.02 47.31
C THR A 30 28.44 17.70 47.71
N GLU A 31 29.39 16.76 47.85
CA GLU A 31 29.31 15.39 48.38
C GLU A 31 28.55 15.26 49.68
N SER A 32 27.65 14.27 49.74
CA SER A 32 27.40 13.48 50.91
C SER A 32 27.13 12.03 50.48
N SER A 33 27.97 11.15 50.96
CA SER A 33 27.97 9.71 50.70
C SER A 33 26.70 9.02 51.19
N LEU A 34 25.90 8.48 50.26
CA LEU A 34 24.86 7.50 50.52
C LEU A 34 25.15 6.18 49.73
N PRO A 35 24.76 5.02 50.27
CA PRO A 35 25.19 3.74 49.73
C PRO A 35 24.61 3.51 48.30
N SER A 36 25.47 3.01 47.44
CA SER A 36 25.18 2.67 46.05
C SER A 36 24.03 1.66 45.94
N ILE A 37 22.87 2.17 45.49
CA ILE A 37 21.81 1.35 44.92
C ILE A 37 22.32 0.91 43.54
N PRO A 38 22.27 -0.37 43.17
CA PRO A 38 22.65 -0.78 41.82
C PRO A 38 21.74 -0.06 40.83
N ALA A 39 22.36 0.71 39.96
CA ALA A 39 21.67 1.38 38.86
C ALA A 39 21.03 0.31 37.99
N ILE A 40 19.71 0.19 38.05
CA ILE A 40 18.93 -0.48 37.03
C ILE A 40 19.02 0.44 35.82
N THR A 41 20.02 0.24 34.98
CA THR A 41 20.12 0.84 33.65
C THR A 41 19.10 0.17 32.77
N SER A 42 17.82 0.55 32.91
CA SER A 42 16.85 0.36 31.83
C SER A 42 17.18 1.38 30.75
N GLN A 43 18.10 1.03 29.87
CA GLN A 43 18.25 1.77 28.62
C GLN A 43 16.89 1.77 27.91
N PRO A 44 16.36 2.91 27.46
CA PRO A 44 15.22 2.90 26.60
C PRO A 44 15.64 2.15 25.33
N HIS A 45 15.07 0.96 25.12
CA HIS A 45 15.31 0.16 23.94
C HIS A 45 14.71 0.91 22.74
N HIS A 46 15.54 1.71 22.04
CA HIS A 46 15.13 2.31 20.77
C HIS A 46 14.95 1.20 19.73
N PRO A 47 13.96 1.33 18.84
CA PRO A 47 13.82 0.40 17.74
C PRO A 47 15.10 0.43 16.90
N TYR A 48 15.63 -0.75 16.62
CA TYR A 48 16.81 -0.92 15.77
C TYR A 48 16.35 -1.37 14.39
N TYR A 49 16.90 -0.80 13.34
CA TYR A 49 16.61 -1.19 11.96
C TYR A 49 17.86 -1.14 11.10
N HIS A 50 17.91 -2.00 10.08
CA HIS A 50 18.94 -1.99 9.07
C HIS A 50 18.40 -2.48 7.72
N CYS A 51 19.06 -2.09 6.65
CA CYS A 51 18.80 -2.61 5.32
C CYS A 51 19.59 -3.91 5.14
N ILE A 52 18.91 -5.05 5.12
CA ILE A 52 19.55 -6.37 4.95
C ILE A 52 20.11 -6.49 3.53
N SER A 53 19.28 -6.13 2.53
CA SER A 53 19.68 -6.28 1.14
C SER A 53 19.12 -5.18 0.26
N THR A 54 19.87 -4.87 -0.79
CA THR A 54 19.44 -4.03 -1.90
C THR A 54 19.59 -4.80 -3.19
N ILE A 55 18.48 -5.14 -3.79
CA ILE A 55 18.40 -5.88 -5.03
C ILE A 55 18.21 -4.88 -6.14
N LYS A 56 19.14 -4.82 -7.07
CA LYS A 56 18.94 -4.05 -8.29
C LYS A 56 17.94 -4.79 -9.16
N GLY A 57 16.79 -4.21 -9.33
CA GLY A 57 15.77 -4.69 -10.26
C GLY A 57 16.27 -4.63 -11.70
N SER A 58 15.41 -4.36 -12.63
CA SER A 58 15.78 -3.94 -13.98
C SER A 58 16.10 -2.44 -13.97
N ASN A 59 16.52 -1.89 -15.13
CA ASN A 59 16.65 -0.43 -15.28
C ASN A 59 15.30 0.33 -15.25
N PHE A 60 14.26 -0.29 -14.68
CA PHE A 60 12.89 0.18 -14.70
C PHE A 60 12.30 0.17 -13.29
N TYR A 61 11.52 1.18 -12.96
CA TYR A 61 10.96 1.32 -11.61
C TYR A 61 10.03 0.18 -11.21
N ILE A 62 10.06 -0.15 -9.92
CA ILE A 62 9.19 -1.14 -9.31
C ILE A 62 7.87 -0.47 -8.90
N SER A 63 6.78 -0.99 -9.42
CA SER A 63 5.45 -0.41 -9.25
C SER A 63 4.56 -1.18 -8.28
N SER A 64 4.85 -2.45 -8.05
CA SER A 64 4.07 -3.31 -7.16
C SER A 64 4.94 -4.40 -6.55
N LEU A 65 4.67 -4.70 -5.28
CA LEU A 65 5.26 -5.78 -4.50
C LEU A 65 4.15 -6.56 -3.80
N VAL A 66 4.25 -7.89 -3.81
CA VAL A 66 3.34 -8.75 -3.05
C VAL A 66 4.07 -10.00 -2.59
N ILE A 67 3.79 -10.41 -1.34
CA ILE A 67 4.29 -11.66 -0.78
C ILE A 67 3.26 -12.76 -1.03
N GLY A 68 3.73 -13.93 -1.46
CA GLY A 68 2.92 -15.13 -1.60
C GLY A 68 3.73 -16.37 -1.24
N GLY A 69 3.36 -17.03 -0.15
CA GLY A 69 4.10 -18.16 0.38
C GLY A 69 5.58 -17.85 0.63
N LYS A 70 6.49 -18.63 0.06
CA LYS A 70 7.95 -18.43 0.17
C LYS A 70 8.53 -17.46 -0.87
N SER A 71 7.69 -16.73 -1.60
CA SER A 71 8.15 -15.85 -2.68
C SER A 71 7.71 -14.42 -2.49
N LEU A 72 8.56 -13.51 -2.98
CA LEU A 72 8.23 -12.12 -3.26
C LEU A 72 8.02 -11.98 -4.77
N TYR A 73 6.92 -11.38 -5.18
CA TYR A 73 6.60 -11.05 -6.56
C TYR A 73 6.71 -9.56 -6.77
N THR A 74 7.38 -9.16 -7.83
CA THR A 74 7.56 -7.75 -8.18
C THR A 74 7.03 -7.46 -9.57
N GLY A 75 6.27 -6.38 -9.68
CA GLY A 75 5.80 -5.86 -10.97
C GLY A 75 6.51 -4.56 -11.29
N SER A 76 6.90 -4.41 -12.55
CA SER A 76 7.69 -3.26 -12.99
C SER A 76 7.13 -2.55 -14.21
N SER A 77 7.66 -1.35 -14.48
CA SER A 77 7.20 -0.51 -15.59
C SER A 77 7.60 -1.05 -16.97
N ASN A 78 8.58 -1.96 -17.04
CA ASN A 78 8.97 -2.64 -18.27
C ASN A 78 8.11 -3.86 -18.61
N LYS A 79 6.94 -4.01 -17.97
CA LYS A 79 5.98 -5.09 -18.23
C LYS A 79 6.41 -6.46 -17.68
N GLU A 80 7.38 -6.51 -16.77
CA GLU A 80 7.87 -7.74 -16.17
C GLU A 80 7.24 -8.01 -14.82
N ILE A 81 6.97 -9.30 -14.57
CA ILE A 81 6.78 -9.84 -13.23
C ILE A 81 7.99 -10.70 -12.92
N ARG A 82 8.65 -10.47 -11.79
CA ARG A 82 9.78 -11.28 -11.33
C ARG A 82 9.43 -11.98 -10.03
N ILE A 83 9.96 -13.18 -9.88
CA ILE A 83 9.78 -14.02 -8.70
C ILE A 83 11.12 -14.11 -7.98
N TRP A 84 11.09 -13.89 -6.67
CA TRP A 84 12.26 -13.92 -5.79
C TRP A 84 12.00 -14.89 -4.64
N LYS A 85 12.97 -15.73 -4.28
CA LYS A 85 12.91 -16.54 -3.06
C LYS A 85 13.20 -15.64 -1.87
N ARG A 86 12.32 -15.64 -0.87
CA ARG A 86 12.49 -14.80 0.32
C ARG A 86 13.69 -15.21 1.16
N ASP A 87 13.91 -16.50 1.32
CA ASP A 87 15.03 -17.04 2.12
C ASP A 87 16.40 -16.56 1.61
N THR A 88 16.53 -16.33 0.29
CA THR A 88 17.77 -15.79 -0.29
C THR A 88 17.91 -14.30 -0.09
N LEU A 89 16.79 -13.56 0.05
CA LEU A 89 16.77 -12.10 0.22
C LEU A 89 17.15 -11.67 1.64
N THR A 90 16.99 -12.55 2.60
CA THR A 90 17.30 -12.31 4.03
C THR A 90 18.64 -12.88 4.46
N SER A 91 19.36 -13.58 3.56
CA SER A 91 20.70 -14.12 3.87
C SER A 91 21.78 -13.05 3.72
N GLU A 92 22.64 -12.91 4.72
CA GLU A 92 23.75 -11.92 4.75
C GLU A 92 24.91 -12.24 3.78
N PHE A 93 24.82 -13.33 3.03
CA PHE A 93 25.88 -13.70 2.08
C PHE A 93 25.73 -12.90 0.78
N ASN A 94 26.83 -12.25 0.37
CA ASN A 94 26.98 -11.51 -0.90
C ASN A 94 26.80 -12.44 -2.12
N GLN A 95 25.60 -12.86 -2.40
CA GLN A 95 25.24 -13.53 -3.64
C GLN A 95 24.64 -12.50 -4.60
N GLU A 96 25.01 -12.58 -5.87
CA GLU A 96 24.27 -11.87 -6.90
C GLU A 96 22.83 -12.35 -6.88
N TYR A 97 21.91 -11.51 -6.41
CA TYR A 97 20.48 -11.81 -6.35
C TYR A 97 19.95 -11.95 -7.78
N GLN A 98 19.76 -13.18 -8.20
CA GLN A 98 19.06 -13.47 -9.45
C GLN A 98 17.61 -13.83 -9.15
N SER A 99 16.69 -13.25 -9.93
CA SER A 99 15.28 -13.67 -9.87
C SER A 99 15.16 -15.12 -10.36
N ASP A 100 14.33 -15.91 -9.68
CA ASP A 100 14.07 -17.31 -10.08
C ASP A 100 13.44 -17.39 -11.48
N SER A 101 12.59 -16.44 -11.83
CA SER A 101 12.00 -16.32 -13.16
C SER A 101 11.58 -14.90 -13.50
N ILE A 102 11.59 -14.60 -14.79
CA ILE A 102 11.14 -13.33 -15.36
C ILE A 102 10.03 -13.66 -16.37
N ILE A 103 8.90 -12.97 -16.23
CA ILE A 103 7.76 -13.12 -17.12
C ILE A 103 7.41 -11.77 -17.71
N ILE A 104 7.42 -11.71 -19.03
CA ILE A 104 6.98 -10.52 -19.78
C ILE A 104 5.47 -10.62 -19.95
N THR A 105 4.72 -9.65 -19.43
CA THR A 105 3.26 -9.71 -19.31
C THR A 105 2.50 -9.10 -20.47
N GLY A 106 3.14 -8.65 -21.53
CA GLY A 106 2.47 -8.05 -22.69
C GLY A 106 2.84 -6.57 -22.92
N GLU A 107 1.88 -5.68 -23.21
CA GLU A 107 2.20 -4.33 -23.71
C GLU A 107 2.17 -3.23 -22.64
N GLY A 108 1.55 -3.44 -21.50
CA GLY A 108 1.36 -2.41 -20.47
C GLY A 108 2.20 -2.63 -19.22
N ALA A 109 2.75 -1.54 -18.66
CA ALA A 109 3.41 -1.58 -17.36
C ALA A 109 2.53 -2.24 -16.30
N VAL A 110 3.11 -3.07 -15.42
CA VAL A 110 2.41 -3.65 -14.27
C VAL A 110 2.14 -2.53 -13.27
N LYS A 111 0.93 -2.43 -12.74
CA LYS A 111 0.52 -1.40 -11.76
C LYS A 111 0.20 -1.97 -10.39
N SER A 112 -0.38 -3.16 -10.36
CA SER A 112 -0.74 -3.84 -9.11
C SER A 112 -0.65 -5.35 -9.29
N LEU A 113 -0.23 -6.03 -8.23
CA LEU A 113 -0.20 -7.48 -8.12
C LEU A 113 -0.99 -7.91 -6.89
N VAL A 114 -1.77 -8.97 -7.01
CA VAL A 114 -2.41 -9.65 -5.87
C VAL A 114 -2.26 -11.15 -6.01
N VAL A 115 -2.02 -11.83 -4.89
CA VAL A 115 -1.88 -13.29 -4.81
C VAL A 115 -3.12 -13.87 -4.14
N SER A 116 -3.64 -14.94 -4.68
CA SER A 116 -4.76 -15.70 -4.12
C SER A 116 -4.55 -17.18 -4.34
N SER A 117 -4.27 -17.91 -3.25
CA SER A 117 -3.98 -19.34 -3.28
C SER A 117 -2.93 -19.71 -4.34
N ASP A 118 -3.38 -20.34 -5.43
CA ASP A 118 -2.56 -20.81 -6.57
C ASP A 118 -2.50 -19.82 -7.74
N LYS A 119 -3.12 -18.62 -7.60
CA LYS A 119 -3.23 -17.64 -8.68
C LYS A 119 -2.61 -16.29 -8.32
N ILE A 120 -2.08 -15.65 -9.33
CA ILE A 120 -1.65 -14.26 -9.27
C ILE A 120 -2.46 -13.46 -10.29
N PHE A 121 -2.94 -12.29 -9.88
CA PHE A 121 -3.57 -11.35 -10.78
C PHE A 121 -2.70 -10.10 -10.90
N SER A 122 -2.55 -9.63 -12.13
CA SER A 122 -1.76 -8.44 -12.44
C SER A 122 -2.60 -7.41 -13.19
N ALA A 123 -2.61 -6.17 -12.70
CA ALA A 123 -3.23 -5.02 -13.35
C ALA A 123 -2.21 -4.27 -14.19
N HIS A 124 -2.63 -3.75 -15.33
CA HIS A 124 -1.74 -3.18 -16.31
C HIS A 124 -2.19 -1.82 -16.84
N GLN A 125 -1.22 -1.08 -17.34
CA GLN A 125 -1.44 0.20 -18.00
C GLN A 125 -2.18 0.06 -19.35
N ASP A 126 -2.16 -1.13 -19.96
CA ASP A 126 -2.90 -1.44 -21.19
C ASP A 126 -4.38 -1.75 -20.96
N HIS A 127 -4.91 -1.35 -19.80
CA HIS A 127 -6.32 -1.48 -19.39
C HIS A 127 -6.78 -2.91 -19.14
N LYS A 128 -5.85 -3.87 -19.10
CA LYS A 128 -6.14 -5.30 -18.93
C LYS A 128 -5.71 -5.80 -17.56
N ILE A 129 -6.37 -6.86 -17.14
CA ILE A 129 -5.99 -7.66 -15.99
C ILE A 129 -5.58 -9.03 -16.51
N ARG A 130 -4.50 -9.59 -16.01
CA ARG A 130 -4.04 -10.93 -16.39
C ARG A 130 -4.04 -11.83 -15.18
N ALA A 131 -4.51 -13.05 -15.40
CA ALA A 131 -4.51 -14.12 -14.41
C ALA A 131 -3.42 -15.14 -14.75
N TRP A 132 -2.67 -15.54 -13.74
CA TRP A 132 -1.55 -16.46 -13.83
C TRP A 132 -1.74 -17.58 -12.83
N LYS A 133 -1.38 -18.81 -13.20
CA LYS A 133 -1.27 -19.94 -12.30
C LYS A 133 0.15 -20.04 -11.80
N LEU A 134 0.30 -20.28 -10.52
CA LEU A 134 1.58 -20.57 -9.90
C LEU A 134 1.81 -22.10 -9.96
N ASP A 135 2.76 -22.53 -10.72
CA ASP A 135 3.17 -23.93 -10.77
C ASP A 135 4.31 -24.14 -9.75
N GLU A 136 3.96 -24.74 -8.61
CA GLU A 136 4.90 -25.14 -7.56
C GLU A 136 5.31 -26.61 -7.74
N ASN A 137 6.23 -26.90 -8.64
CA ASN A 137 6.86 -28.21 -8.69
C ASN A 137 8.06 -28.22 -7.72
N GLU A 138 8.04 -29.11 -6.74
CA GLU A 138 9.16 -29.32 -5.84
C GLU A 138 10.44 -29.63 -6.63
N GLY A 139 11.48 -28.81 -6.46
CA GLY A 139 12.77 -28.98 -7.11
C GLY A 139 12.95 -28.30 -8.47
N GLN A 140 11.93 -27.68 -9.05
CA GLN A 140 12.05 -26.89 -10.29
C GLN A 140 11.91 -25.38 -10.03
N GLN A 141 12.39 -24.59 -10.99
CA GLN A 141 12.19 -23.14 -11.01
C GLN A 141 10.69 -22.82 -11.03
N ARG A 142 10.22 -22.01 -10.09
CA ARG A 142 8.83 -21.56 -10.03
C ARG A 142 8.45 -20.85 -11.32
N LYS A 143 7.36 -21.27 -11.93
CA LYS A 143 6.90 -20.73 -13.20
C LYS A 143 5.47 -20.19 -13.06
N LEU A 144 5.19 -19.04 -13.68
CA LEU A 144 3.84 -18.55 -13.86
C LEU A 144 3.33 -18.93 -15.25
N THR A 145 2.18 -19.57 -15.29
CA THR A 145 1.51 -19.93 -16.54
C THR A 145 0.32 -18.99 -16.74
N HIS A 146 0.23 -18.35 -17.91
CA HIS A 146 -0.88 -17.46 -18.23
C HIS A 146 -2.20 -18.25 -18.33
N LEU A 147 -3.21 -17.86 -17.56
CA LEU A 147 -4.54 -18.47 -17.55
C LEU A 147 -5.52 -17.71 -18.43
N ALA A 148 -5.61 -16.38 -18.20
CA ALA A 148 -6.58 -15.54 -18.88
C ALA A 148 -6.16 -14.07 -18.90
N THR A 149 -6.70 -13.35 -19.87
CA THR A 149 -6.70 -11.87 -19.90
C THR A 149 -8.13 -11.38 -19.80
N LEU A 150 -8.39 -10.52 -18.81
CA LEU A 150 -9.73 -9.97 -18.55
C LEU A 150 -9.88 -8.59 -19.18
N PRO A 151 -11.06 -8.32 -19.78
CA PRO A 151 -12.16 -9.25 -20.02
C PRO A 151 -11.79 -10.34 -21.00
N THR A 152 -12.36 -11.55 -20.83
CA THR A 152 -12.15 -12.66 -21.75
C THR A 152 -12.86 -12.39 -23.08
N PHE A 153 -12.37 -13.02 -24.15
CA PHE A 153 -13.00 -12.89 -25.47
C PHE A 153 -14.49 -13.31 -25.44
N GLY A 154 -14.83 -14.38 -24.72
CA GLY A 154 -16.20 -14.84 -24.57
C GLY A 154 -17.09 -13.84 -23.84
N ASP A 155 -16.60 -13.22 -22.78
CA ASP A 155 -17.34 -12.19 -22.02
C ASP A 155 -17.55 -10.91 -22.85
N TRP A 156 -16.56 -10.55 -23.66
CA TRP A 156 -16.64 -9.43 -24.60
C TRP A 156 -17.62 -9.72 -25.76
N ALA A 157 -17.52 -10.87 -26.42
CA ALA A 157 -18.34 -11.21 -27.59
C ALA A 157 -19.84 -11.32 -27.24
N LEU A 158 -20.18 -11.96 -26.12
CA LEU A 158 -21.57 -12.06 -25.66
C LEU A 158 -22.21 -10.70 -25.38
N LYS A 159 -21.42 -9.71 -24.96
CA LYS A 159 -21.93 -8.37 -24.59
C LYS A 159 -21.85 -7.36 -25.72
N LEU A 160 -21.09 -7.65 -26.79
CA LEU A 160 -21.04 -6.84 -27.99
C LEU A 160 -22.37 -6.85 -28.75
N LEU A 161 -23.10 -7.96 -28.71
CA LEU A 161 -24.38 -8.15 -29.42
C LEU A 161 -25.54 -7.40 -28.80
N THR A 162 -25.38 -6.81 -27.61
CA THR A 162 -26.49 -6.13 -26.91
C THR A 162 -26.22 -4.62 -26.87
N PRO A 163 -27.00 -3.77 -27.58
CA PRO A 163 -26.79 -2.31 -27.65
C PRO A 163 -26.77 -1.62 -26.28
N LYS A 164 -27.50 -2.14 -25.31
CA LYS A 164 -27.54 -1.64 -23.91
C LYS A 164 -26.20 -1.75 -23.17
N ASN A 165 -25.26 -2.55 -23.69
CA ASN A 165 -23.96 -2.81 -23.06
C ASN A 165 -22.85 -1.86 -23.53
N HIS A 166 -23.16 -0.93 -24.42
CA HIS A 166 -22.18 0.04 -24.90
C HIS A 166 -22.17 1.29 -24.03
N VAL A 167 -21.00 1.64 -23.51
CA VAL A 167 -20.76 2.86 -22.75
C VAL A 167 -19.93 3.81 -23.60
N GLN A 168 -20.36 5.06 -23.72
CA GLN A 168 -19.61 6.08 -24.42
C GLN A 168 -18.41 6.51 -23.57
N VAL A 169 -17.21 6.21 -24.05
CA VAL A 169 -15.94 6.47 -23.34
C VAL A 169 -15.40 7.87 -23.65
N ARG A 170 -15.51 8.29 -24.93
CA ARG A 170 -15.14 9.62 -25.45
C ARG A 170 -16.09 9.97 -26.59
N ARG A 171 -16.05 11.24 -27.06
CA ARG A 171 -17.00 11.80 -28.04
C ARG A 171 -17.25 10.94 -29.30
N HIS A 172 -16.35 9.99 -29.63
CA HIS A 172 -16.46 9.07 -30.76
C HIS A 172 -15.98 7.64 -30.47
N LYS A 173 -15.84 7.25 -29.19
CA LYS A 173 -15.34 5.91 -28.82
C LYS A 173 -16.32 5.28 -27.85
N THR A 174 -16.95 4.19 -28.28
CA THR A 174 -17.76 3.30 -27.44
C THR A 174 -16.95 2.07 -27.05
N SER A 175 -17.16 1.57 -25.85
CA SER A 175 -16.62 0.32 -25.38
C SER A 175 -17.69 -0.47 -24.66
N THR A 176 -17.52 -1.78 -24.53
CA THR A 176 -18.42 -2.57 -23.71
C THR A 176 -18.20 -2.25 -22.22
N TRP A 177 -19.25 -2.29 -21.43
CA TRP A 177 -19.19 -1.95 -20.00
C TRP A 177 -18.22 -2.85 -19.20
N VAL A 178 -17.82 -4.01 -19.74
CA VAL A 178 -16.85 -4.92 -19.09
C VAL A 178 -15.41 -4.46 -19.19
N HIS A 179 -15.03 -3.63 -20.17
CA HIS A 179 -13.67 -3.15 -20.32
C HIS A 179 -13.36 -2.00 -19.37
N HIS A 180 -12.18 -2.01 -18.77
CA HIS A 180 -11.57 -0.76 -18.36
C HIS A 180 -11.08 -0.02 -19.61
N VAL A 181 -11.22 1.29 -19.60
CA VAL A 181 -10.85 2.13 -20.76
C VAL A 181 -9.67 3.03 -20.48
N ASP A 182 -9.12 2.90 -19.29
CA ASP A 182 -7.87 3.50 -18.85
C ASP A 182 -7.12 2.53 -17.93
N THR A 183 -5.93 2.92 -17.49
CA THR A 183 -5.05 2.14 -16.62
C THR A 183 -5.80 1.49 -15.46
N VAL A 184 -5.65 0.18 -15.30
CA VAL A 184 -6.09 -0.53 -14.10
C VAL A 184 -5.06 -0.25 -13.00
N SER A 185 -5.45 0.55 -12.02
CA SER A 185 -4.53 1.12 -11.03
C SER A 185 -4.28 0.22 -9.83
N ALA A 186 -5.32 -0.51 -9.37
CA ALA A 186 -5.20 -1.40 -8.23
C ALA A 186 -6.17 -2.60 -8.33
N LEU A 187 -5.77 -3.66 -7.66
CA LEU A 187 -6.53 -4.91 -7.50
C LEU A 187 -6.67 -5.24 -6.02
N ALA A 188 -7.76 -5.90 -5.68
CA ALA A 188 -7.94 -6.58 -4.40
C ALA A 188 -8.72 -7.87 -4.62
N VAL A 189 -8.39 -8.92 -3.87
CA VAL A 189 -9.07 -10.22 -3.96
C VAL A 189 -9.77 -10.52 -2.63
N SER A 190 -10.97 -11.08 -2.69
CA SER A 190 -11.72 -11.50 -1.51
C SER A 190 -10.95 -12.58 -0.74
N ARG A 191 -11.17 -12.67 0.57
CA ARG A 191 -10.45 -13.61 1.44
C ARG A 191 -10.60 -15.07 1.02
N ASP A 192 -11.77 -15.44 0.47
CA ASP A 192 -12.03 -16.76 -0.10
C ASP A 192 -11.39 -17.00 -1.49
N GLY A 193 -10.80 -15.97 -2.06
CA GLY A 193 -10.18 -16.03 -3.40
C GLY A 193 -11.17 -16.08 -4.56
N LEU A 194 -12.48 -16.00 -4.32
CA LEU A 194 -13.50 -16.21 -5.36
C LEU A 194 -13.87 -14.97 -6.16
N VAL A 195 -13.59 -13.77 -5.59
CA VAL A 195 -13.96 -12.50 -6.20
C VAL A 195 -12.73 -11.58 -6.28
N LEU A 196 -12.49 -11.05 -7.46
CA LEU A 196 -11.46 -10.04 -7.72
C LEU A 196 -12.14 -8.69 -7.96
N TYR A 197 -11.62 -7.65 -7.33
CA TYR A 197 -12.01 -6.27 -7.52
C TYR A 197 -10.90 -5.51 -8.24
N SER A 198 -11.28 -4.71 -9.22
CA SER A 198 -10.36 -3.86 -9.96
C SER A 198 -10.87 -2.43 -10.02
N VAL A 199 -9.97 -1.49 -9.84
CA VAL A 199 -10.24 -0.06 -10.00
C VAL A 199 -9.35 0.54 -11.05
N SER A 200 -9.81 1.60 -11.68
CA SER A 200 -9.11 2.20 -12.82
C SER A 200 -9.19 3.74 -12.80
N TRP A 201 -8.28 4.35 -13.53
CA TRP A 201 -8.32 5.78 -13.81
C TRP A 201 -9.52 6.19 -14.67
N ASP A 202 -10.23 5.21 -15.26
CA ASP A 202 -11.52 5.43 -15.92
C ASP A 202 -12.69 5.68 -14.95
N ARG A 203 -12.43 5.79 -13.65
CA ARG A 203 -13.38 6.06 -12.57
C ARG A 203 -14.36 4.91 -12.31
N THR A 204 -14.06 3.71 -12.76
CA THR A 204 -14.90 2.53 -12.55
C THR A 204 -14.32 1.58 -11.53
N LEU A 205 -15.20 0.91 -10.79
CA LEU A 205 -14.93 -0.26 -9.97
C LEU A 205 -15.58 -1.45 -10.65
N LYS A 206 -14.83 -2.52 -10.90
CA LYS A 206 -15.34 -3.75 -11.52
C LYS A 206 -15.06 -4.96 -10.65
N ILE A 207 -16.01 -5.89 -10.70
CA ILE A 207 -16.04 -7.09 -9.90
C ILE A 207 -16.01 -8.30 -10.84
N TRP A 208 -15.09 -9.24 -10.58
CA TRP A 208 -14.83 -10.39 -11.43
C TRP A 208 -14.91 -11.67 -10.61
N ARG A 209 -15.43 -12.73 -11.19
CA ARG A 209 -15.34 -14.07 -10.61
C ARG A 209 -14.00 -14.69 -11.00
N THR A 210 -13.26 -15.24 -10.03
CA THR A 210 -11.91 -15.78 -10.27
C THR A 210 -11.89 -17.18 -10.86
N THR A 211 -13.03 -17.90 -10.83
CA THR A 211 -13.13 -19.27 -11.34
C THR A 211 -13.28 -19.34 -12.85
N ASP A 212 -14.04 -18.43 -13.44
CA ASP A 212 -14.34 -18.37 -14.90
C ASP A 212 -13.97 -17.01 -15.52
N PHE A 213 -13.41 -16.10 -14.74
CA PHE A 213 -12.94 -14.77 -15.14
C PHE A 213 -14.02 -13.85 -15.71
N LYS A 214 -15.29 -14.11 -15.40
CA LYS A 214 -16.43 -13.29 -15.84
C LYS A 214 -16.55 -12.01 -15.04
N CYS A 215 -16.85 -10.91 -15.73
CA CYS A 215 -17.26 -9.67 -15.10
C CYS A 215 -18.68 -9.80 -14.54
N LEU A 216 -18.79 -9.73 -13.20
CA LEU A 216 -20.05 -9.82 -12.48
C LEU A 216 -20.77 -8.46 -12.45
N GLU A 217 -20.01 -7.38 -12.21
CA GLU A 217 -20.54 -6.04 -12.02
C GLU A 217 -19.54 -4.98 -12.46
N SER A 218 -20.06 -3.86 -12.91
CA SER A 218 -19.28 -2.65 -13.18
C SER A 218 -20.00 -1.42 -12.63
N VAL A 219 -19.43 -0.83 -11.60
CA VAL A 219 -19.90 0.42 -11.00
C VAL A 219 -19.28 1.58 -11.79
N ALA A 220 -20.08 2.18 -12.67
CA ALA A 220 -19.67 3.33 -13.46
C ALA A 220 -19.69 4.61 -12.62
N ASN A 221 -18.77 5.55 -12.92
CA ASN A 221 -18.65 6.80 -12.16
C ASN A 221 -18.61 6.60 -10.65
N ALA A 222 -17.92 5.53 -10.22
CA ALA A 222 -17.73 5.24 -8.81
C ALA A 222 -17.09 6.43 -8.08
N HIS A 223 -16.22 7.17 -8.75
CA HIS A 223 -15.62 8.42 -8.28
C HIS A 223 -15.70 9.51 -9.35
N ASP A 224 -15.48 10.76 -8.94
CA ASP A 224 -15.48 11.92 -9.86
C ASP A 224 -14.17 12.02 -10.65
N ASP A 225 -13.10 11.36 -10.18
CA ASP A 225 -11.78 11.32 -10.80
C ASP A 225 -11.14 9.92 -10.67
N ALA A 226 -9.93 9.74 -11.19
CA ALA A 226 -9.18 8.50 -11.21
C ALA A 226 -9.17 7.79 -9.86
N ILE A 227 -9.44 6.49 -9.83
CA ILE A 227 -9.35 5.67 -8.62
C ILE A 227 -7.93 5.10 -8.56
N ASN A 228 -7.23 5.30 -7.45
CA ASN A 228 -5.84 4.90 -7.30
C ASN A 228 -5.67 3.60 -6.50
N THR A 229 -6.58 3.31 -5.58
CA THR A 229 -6.41 2.23 -4.61
C THR A 229 -7.74 1.60 -4.23
N VAL A 230 -7.71 0.31 -3.90
CA VAL A 230 -8.85 -0.46 -3.39
C VAL A 230 -8.37 -1.43 -2.32
N VAL A 231 -9.12 -1.57 -1.26
CA VAL A 231 -8.90 -2.55 -0.19
C VAL A 231 -10.24 -3.15 0.25
N LEU A 232 -10.21 -4.41 0.67
CA LEU A 232 -11.37 -5.17 1.10
C LEU A 232 -11.26 -5.50 2.58
N SER A 233 -12.38 -5.48 3.29
CA SER A 233 -12.51 -6.08 4.61
C SER A 233 -13.05 -7.51 4.50
N SER A 234 -12.86 -8.29 5.55
CA SER A 234 -13.31 -9.70 5.61
C SER A 234 -14.82 -9.83 5.56
N ASN A 235 -15.57 -8.81 5.99
CA ASN A 235 -17.04 -8.76 5.90
C ASN A 235 -17.55 -8.36 4.50
N GLY A 236 -16.65 -8.09 3.54
CA GLY A 236 -16.98 -7.78 2.16
C GLY A 236 -17.20 -6.29 1.87
N ASP A 237 -16.93 -5.38 2.82
CA ASP A 237 -16.92 -3.95 2.51
C ASP A 237 -15.73 -3.61 1.63
N VAL A 238 -15.94 -2.78 0.61
CA VAL A 238 -14.94 -2.34 -0.36
C VAL A 238 -14.64 -0.87 -0.12
N TYR A 239 -13.38 -0.54 0.08
CA TYR A 239 -12.90 0.83 0.26
C TYR A 239 -12.13 1.26 -0.96
N THR A 240 -12.49 2.39 -1.57
CA THR A 240 -11.82 2.93 -2.76
C THR A 240 -11.31 4.34 -2.48
N GLY A 241 -10.05 4.62 -2.87
CA GLY A 241 -9.43 5.93 -2.74
C GLY A 241 -9.12 6.54 -4.10
N SER A 242 -9.40 7.83 -4.25
CA SER A 242 -9.37 8.50 -5.55
C SER A 242 -8.61 9.83 -5.52
N THR A 243 -8.20 10.26 -6.69
CA THR A 243 -7.68 11.60 -6.98
C THR A 243 -8.71 12.69 -6.65
N ASP A 244 -10.01 12.37 -6.62
CA ASP A 244 -11.09 13.27 -6.19
C ASP A 244 -11.06 13.62 -4.69
N LYS A 245 -10.00 13.18 -3.96
CA LYS A 245 -9.73 13.42 -2.53
C LYS A 245 -10.69 12.69 -1.59
N LYS A 246 -11.48 11.76 -2.10
CA LYS A 246 -12.49 11.03 -1.35
C LYS A 246 -12.08 9.57 -1.17
N ILE A 247 -12.57 9.01 -0.08
CA ILE A 247 -12.63 7.56 0.11
C ILE A 247 -14.09 7.20 0.12
N LYS A 248 -14.48 6.19 -0.65
CA LYS A 248 -15.84 5.67 -0.70
C LYS A 248 -15.88 4.25 -0.20
N ILE A 249 -16.95 3.93 0.53
CA ILE A 249 -17.20 2.62 1.11
C ILE A 249 -18.39 2.02 0.42
N TRP A 250 -18.20 0.83 -0.14
CA TRP A 250 -19.22 0.09 -0.89
C TRP A 250 -19.52 -1.20 -0.17
N ARG A 251 -20.79 -1.59 -0.19
CA ARG A 251 -21.26 -2.85 0.39
C ARG A 251 -22.13 -3.58 -0.61
N LYS A 252 -22.00 -4.91 -0.65
CA LYS A 252 -22.81 -5.76 -1.49
C LYS A 252 -24.21 -5.90 -0.89
N SER A 253 -25.26 -5.63 -1.67
CA SER A 253 -26.64 -5.86 -1.27
C SER A 253 -26.97 -7.35 -1.24
N ALA A 254 -27.65 -7.79 -0.21
CA ALA A 254 -28.12 -9.16 -0.11
C ALA A 254 -29.23 -9.50 -1.13
N GLU A 255 -30.05 -8.50 -1.49
CA GLU A 255 -31.21 -8.70 -2.37
C GLU A 255 -30.83 -8.82 -3.84
N ASN A 256 -30.11 -7.85 -4.37
CA ASN A 256 -29.81 -7.75 -5.81
C ASN A 256 -28.38 -8.08 -6.17
N GLN A 257 -27.55 -8.45 -5.18
CA GLN A 257 -26.15 -8.83 -5.33
C GLN A 257 -25.26 -7.73 -5.94
N SER A 258 -25.76 -6.48 -6.05
CA SER A 258 -25.01 -5.32 -6.53
C SER A 258 -24.39 -4.54 -5.38
N HIS A 259 -23.31 -3.79 -5.68
CA HIS A 259 -22.67 -2.92 -4.71
C HIS A 259 -23.33 -1.55 -4.68
N PHE A 260 -23.59 -1.05 -3.49
CA PHE A 260 -24.12 0.30 -3.26
C PHE A 260 -23.17 1.11 -2.38
N LEU A 261 -23.22 2.42 -2.53
CA LEU A 261 -22.41 3.35 -1.75
C LEU A 261 -22.99 3.47 -0.33
N VAL A 262 -22.20 3.08 0.67
CA VAL A 262 -22.55 3.21 2.10
C VAL A 262 -22.18 4.58 2.63
N SER A 263 -20.93 5.02 2.37
CA SER A 263 -20.40 6.25 2.94
C SER A 263 -19.32 6.87 2.05
N THR A 264 -19.11 8.17 2.23
CA THR A 264 -18.05 8.94 1.58
C THR A 264 -17.27 9.76 2.60
N LEU A 265 -15.98 9.48 2.75
CA LEU A 265 -15.07 10.18 3.66
C LEU A 265 -14.36 11.30 2.89
N LYS A 266 -14.53 12.56 3.37
CA LYS A 266 -14.06 13.78 2.68
C LYS A 266 -13.23 14.62 3.64
N LYS A 267 -11.96 14.31 3.81
CA LYS A 267 -11.06 15.07 4.71
C LYS A 267 -9.69 15.35 4.12
N HIS A 268 -9.21 14.50 3.20
CA HIS A 268 -7.96 14.77 2.51
C HIS A 268 -8.04 16.04 1.66
N LYS A 269 -6.94 16.78 1.64
CA LYS A 269 -6.82 18.03 0.85
C LYS A 269 -6.37 17.77 -0.60
N SER A 270 -5.84 16.57 -0.86
CA SER A 270 -5.37 16.14 -2.18
C SER A 270 -5.70 14.67 -2.43
N GLY A 271 -5.37 14.16 -3.61
CA GLY A 271 -5.70 12.80 -4.03
C GLY A 271 -5.23 11.72 -3.06
N VAL A 272 -6.10 10.74 -2.81
CA VAL A 272 -5.79 9.55 -2.01
C VAL A 272 -5.06 8.55 -2.91
N ASN A 273 -3.86 8.13 -2.50
CA ASN A 273 -3.00 7.24 -3.27
C ASN A 273 -2.96 5.81 -2.71
N ALA A 274 -3.12 5.66 -1.40
CA ALA A 274 -2.99 4.37 -0.74
C ALA A 274 -4.02 4.21 0.38
N LEU A 275 -4.54 3.00 0.50
CA LEU A 275 -5.42 2.55 1.59
C LEU A 275 -4.88 1.24 2.14
N VAL A 276 -4.99 1.04 3.45
CA VAL A 276 -4.74 -0.25 4.10
C VAL A 276 -5.59 -0.37 5.36
N LEU A 277 -6.09 -1.57 5.64
CA LEU A 277 -6.79 -1.87 6.88
C LEU A 277 -5.80 -2.42 7.93
N SER A 278 -6.05 -2.14 9.20
CA SER A 278 -5.37 -2.80 10.32
C SER A 278 -5.64 -4.30 10.30
N SER A 279 -4.79 -5.08 10.97
CA SER A 279 -4.93 -6.55 11.04
C SER A 279 -6.27 -7.01 11.63
N ASN A 280 -6.89 -6.21 12.51
CA ASN A 280 -8.20 -6.44 13.09
C ASN A 280 -9.35 -5.79 12.28
N GLU A 281 -9.04 -5.11 11.16
CA GLU A 281 -9.97 -4.42 10.25
C GLU A 281 -10.85 -3.33 10.87
N LYS A 282 -10.56 -2.91 12.12
CA LYS A 282 -11.29 -1.83 12.78
C LYS A 282 -10.80 -0.44 12.38
N VAL A 283 -9.57 -0.36 11.87
CA VAL A 283 -8.90 0.89 11.52
C VAL A 283 -8.54 0.87 10.03
N LEU A 284 -8.90 1.93 9.34
CA LEU A 284 -8.46 2.20 7.97
C LEU A 284 -7.41 3.31 8.00
N TYR A 285 -6.30 3.10 7.34
CA TYR A 285 -5.27 4.10 7.09
C TYR A 285 -5.34 4.56 5.65
N SER A 286 -5.31 5.86 5.43
CA SER A 286 -5.33 6.46 4.10
C SER A 286 -4.18 7.44 3.92
N GLY A 287 -3.36 7.20 2.90
CA GLY A 287 -2.23 8.05 2.52
C GLY A 287 -2.54 8.85 1.27
N ALA A 288 -2.19 10.14 1.29
CA ALA A 288 -2.55 11.04 0.19
C ALA A 288 -1.40 11.97 -0.23
N SER A 289 -1.62 12.64 -1.35
CA SER A 289 -0.69 13.64 -1.88
C SER A 289 -0.62 14.91 -1.03
N ASP A 290 -1.49 15.08 -0.03
CA ASP A 290 -1.40 16.14 0.99
C ASP A 290 -0.35 15.87 2.08
N ARG A 291 0.48 14.85 1.90
CA ARG A 291 1.59 14.44 2.78
C ARG A 291 1.14 13.88 4.14
N SER A 292 -0.14 13.60 4.30
CA SER A 292 -0.71 13.09 5.55
C SER A 292 -1.20 11.65 5.40
N ILE A 293 -1.19 10.93 6.52
CA ILE A 293 -1.89 9.66 6.66
C ILE A 293 -3.03 9.92 7.65
N MET A 294 -4.27 9.69 7.24
CA MET A 294 -5.42 9.78 8.13
C MET A 294 -5.77 8.40 8.67
N VAL A 295 -6.06 8.37 9.95
CA VAL A 295 -6.46 7.18 10.69
C VAL A 295 -7.95 7.26 10.98
N TRP A 296 -8.68 6.30 10.45
CA TRP A 296 -10.13 6.20 10.57
C TRP A 296 -10.48 4.98 11.39
N GLU A 297 -11.26 5.15 12.43
CA GLU A 297 -11.76 4.05 13.27
C GLU A 297 -13.25 3.84 13.01
N LYS A 298 -13.64 2.57 12.95
CA LYS A 298 -15.04 2.19 12.80
C LYS A 298 -15.74 2.35 14.13
N SER A 299 -16.78 3.21 14.19
CA SER A 299 -17.61 3.39 15.37
C SER A 299 -18.61 2.25 15.52
N ASP A 300 -19.25 2.16 16.71
CA ASP A 300 -20.29 1.17 16.99
C ASP A 300 -21.51 1.30 16.03
N GLU A 301 -21.74 2.48 15.47
CA GLU A 301 -22.79 2.77 14.49
C GLU A 301 -22.39 2.44 13.04
N ASP A 302 -21.30 1.69 12.82
CA ASP A 302 -20.76 1.33 11.50
C ASP A 302 -20.24 2.52 10.68
N ASN A 303 -20.06 3.69 11.31
CA ASN A 303 -19.50 4.89 10.69
C ASN A 303 -17.99 4.98 10.90
N MET A 304 -17.27 5.51 9.89
CA MET A 304 -15.83 5.76 9.99
C MET A 304 -15.58 7.18 10.51
N VAL A 305 -14.87 7.30 11.63
CA VAL A 305 -14.48 8.58 12.25
C VAL A 305 -12.97 8.74 12.24
N ILE A 306 -12.49 9.98 12.04
CA ILE A 306 -11.06 10.28 12.14
C ILE A 306 -10.66 10.30 13.62
N VAL A 307 -9.65 9.51 13.95
CA VAL A 307 -9.07 9.46 15.30
C VAL A 307 -7.68 10.08 15.37
N SER A 308 -6.94 10.11 14.25
CA SER A 308 -5.59 10.71 14.21
C SER A 308 -5.19 11.12 12.80
N ILE A 309 -4.20 12.02 12.72
CA ILE A 309 -3.56 12.43 11.46
C ILE A 309 -2.05 12.35 11.65
N LEU A 310 -1.39 11.44 10.92
CA LEU A 310 0.05 11.24 10.98
C LEU A 310 0.73 12.19 9.99
N LYS A 311 1.62 13.01 10.50
CA LYS A 311 2.40 13.96 9.71
C LYS A 311 3.88 13.73 9.96
N GLY A 312 4.70 13.92 8.93
CA GLY A 312 6.15 13.73 9.01
C GLY A 312 6.80 13.67 7.64
N HIS A 313 6.15 13.01 6.67
CA HIS A 313 6.62 13.03 5.29
C HIS A 313 6.60 14.45 4.70
N SER A 314 7.65 14.79 3.95
CA SER A 314 7.78 16.10 3.30
C SER A 314 7.11 16.16 1.92
N LYS A 315 6.79 15.00 1.32
CA LYS A 315 6.11 14.89 0.03
C LYS A 315 4.96 13.88 0.09
N SER A 316 4.34 13.58 -1.07
CA SER A 316 3.17 12.70 -1.21
C SER A 316 3.39 11.30 -0.61
N ILE A 317 2.40 10.79 0.11
CA ILE A 317 2.35 9.37 0.47
C ILE A 317 1.95 8.58 -0.78
N LEU A 318 2.74 7.56 -1.14
CA LEU A 318 2.51 6.77 -2.35
C LEU A 318 2.01 5.36 -2.06
N CYS A 319 2.43 4.78 -0.94
CA CYS A 319 2.06 3.42 -0.54
C CYS A 319 1.99 3.26 0.97
N LEU A 320 1.19 2.30 1.41
CA LEU A 320 1.02 1.91 2.81
C LEU A 320 1.05 0.39 2.94
N SER A 321 1.57 -0.09 4.04
CA SER A 321 1.49 -1.49 4.46
C SER A 321 1.26 -1.56 5.97
N VAL A 322 0.64 -2.64 6.44
CA VAL A 322 0.42 -2.89 7.87
C VAL A 322 0.97 -4.27 8.21
N VAL A 323 1.68 -4.35 9.32
CA VAL A 323 2.10 -5.60 9.92
C VAL A 323 1.91 -5.52 11.43
N SER A 324 1.16 -6.44 12.00
CA SER A 324 0.77 -6.41 13.42
C SER A 324 0.12 -5.05 13.81
N ASP A 325 0.76 -4.29 14.70
CA ASP A 325 0.36 -2.96 15.16
C ASP A 325 1.13 -1.80 14.49
N LEU A 326 1.96 -2.13 13.49
CA LEU A 326 2.78 -1.16 12.78
C LEU A 326 2.15 -0.76 11.45
N VAL A 327 2.24 0.52 11.15
CA VAL A 327 1.92 1.09 9.84
C VAL A 327 3.21 1.54 9.17
N CYS A 328 3.44 1.08 7.95
CA CYS A 328 4.58 1.47 7.13
C CYS A 328 4.09 2.36 6.00
N SER A 329 4.72 3.50 5.81
CA SER A 329 4.38 4.44 4.74
C SER A 329 5.59 4.74 3.87
N GLY A 330 5.43 4.61 2.55
CA GLY A 330 6.43 5.03 1.57
C GLY A 330 5.99 6.31 0.87
N SER A 331 6.95 7.17 0.61
CA SER A 331 6.69 8.52 0.11
C SER A 331 7.56 8.90 -1.08
N GLU A 332 7.09 9.91 -1.77
CA GLU A 332 7.83 10.64 -2.79
C GLU A 332 9.08 11.34 -2.24
N ASP A 333 9.21 11.50 -0.91
CA ASP A 333 10.39 12.04 -0.24
C ASP A 333 11.53 11.01 -0.09
N GLU A 334 11.40 9.84 -0.75
CA GLU A 334 12.42 8.77 -0.80
C GLU A 334 12.59 8.01 0.52
N THR A 335 11.76 8.32 1.53
CA THR A 335 11.81 7.68 2.85
C THR A 335 10.65 6.74 3.08
N ILE A 336 10.87 5.79 4.02
CA ILE A 336 9.82 4.96 4.60
C ILE A 336 9.71 5.35 6.06
N ARG A 337 8.50 5.56 6.56
CA ARG A 337 8.26 5.81 7.97
C ARG A 337 7.46 4.69 8.59
N ILE A 338 7.85 4.33 9.80
CA ILE A 338 7.19 3.31 10.60
C ILE A 338 6.47 4.00 11.74
N TRP A 339 5.19 3.72 11.85
CA TRP A 339 4.31 4.32 12.85
C TRP A 339 3.71 3.24 13.74
N ARG A 340 3.57 3.55 15.00
CA ARG A 340 2.88 2.70 15.98
C ARG A 340 1.82 3.49 16.69
N GLY A 341 0.64 2.87 16.89
CA GLY A 341 -0.46 3.44 17.65
C GLY A 341 -0.57 2.80 19.03
N ILE A 342 -0.65 3.61 20.07
CA ILE A 342 -1.04 3.18 21.39
C ILE A 342 -2.36 3.90 21.74
N GLY A 343 -3.46 3.14 21.75
CA GLY A 343 -4.79 3.74 21.78
C GLY A 343 -5.04 4.59 20.54
N ARG A 344 -5.32 5.89 20.74
CA ARG A 344 -5.53 6.87 19.65
C ARG A 344 -4.30 7.76 19.40
N CYS A 345 -3.23 7.57 20.15
CA CYS A 345 -1.97 8.31 19.97
C CYS A 345 -1.05 7.51 19.04
N TYR A 346 -0.54 8.18 18.02
CA TYR A 346 0.38 7.60 17.03
C TYR A 346 1.70 8.36 17.04
N TYR A 347 2.80 7.64 16.95
CA TYR A 347 4.15 8.21 16.87
C TYR A 347 4.98 7.53 15.81
N CYS A 348 5.94 8.27 15.25
CA CYS A 348 6.89 7.74 14.29
C CYS A 348 8.01 7.02 15.03
N LEU A 349 8.11 5.70 14.85
CA LEU A 349 9.14 4.87 15.47
C LEU A 349 10.49 4.98 14.77
N ALA A 350 10.46 5.02 13.43
CA ALA A 350 11.66 4.99 12.62
C ALA A 350 11.43 5.68 11.27
N VAL A 351 12.52 6.20 10.72
CA VAL A 351 12.59 6.71 9.35
C VAL A 351 13.68 5.94 8.62
N LEU A 352 13.31 5.13 7.63
CA LEU A 352 14.22 4.32 6.85
C LEU A 352 14.65 5.13 5.63
N GLU A 353 15.93 5.44 5.58
CA GLU A 353 16.56 6.20 4.49
C GLU A 353 17.46 5.27 3.66
N GLY A 354 17.53 5.48 2.34
CA GLY A 354 18.43 4.70 1.48
C GLY A 354 17.92 4.51 0.05
N HIS A 355 16.62 4.71 -0.24
CA HIS A 355 16.14 4.87 -1.61
C HIS A 355 16.66 6.19 -2.20
N LYS A 356 16.93 6.18 -3.51
CA LYS A 356 17.38 7.36 -4.28
C LYS A 356 16.30 7.90 -5.19
N GLY A 357 15.07 7.51 -4.93
CA GLY A 357 13.87 7.92 -5.64
C GLY A 357 12.60 7.59 -4.86
N PRO A 358 11.45 8.12 -5.27
CA PRO A 358 10.17 7.90 -4.63
C PRO A 358 9.87 6.43 -4.33
N VAL A 359 9.48 6.11 -3.10
CA VAL A 359 9.09 4.76 -2.69
C VAL A 359 7.66 4.50 -3.15
N LYS A 360 7.50 3.63 -4.16
CA LYS A 360 6.24 3.45 -4.88
C LYS A 360 5.38 2.32 -4.34
N CYS A 361 5.99 1.28 -3.78
CA CYS A 361 5.29 0.12 -3.25
C CYS A 361 5.98 -0.43 -2.01
N LEU A 362 5.18 -0.97 -1.09
CA LEU A 362 5.58 -1.59 0.16
C LEU A 362 4.80 -2.88 0.37
N THR A 363 5.46 -3.86 0.97
CA THR A 363 4.81 -4.99 1.63
C THR A 363 5.60 -5.35 2.89
N SER A 364 4.94 -5.89 3.89
CA SER A 364 5.56 -6.18 5.18
C SER A 364 5.03 -7.49 5.77
N GLU A 365 5.87 -8.15 6.55
CA GLU A 365 5.53 -9.37 7.26
C GLU A 365 6.24 -9.44 8.60
N LYS A 366 5.78 -10.34 9.49
CA LYS A 366 6.48 -10.66 10.72
C LYS A 366 7.63 -11.61 10.39
N ASP A 367 8.79 -11.36 10.98
CA ASP A 367 9.95 -12.23 10.86
C ASP A 367 9.94 -13.27 11.99
N ASP A 368 9.46 -14.46 11.68
CA ASP A 368 9.35 -15.53 12.67
C ASP A 368 10.71 -16.18 13.00
N GLY A 369 11.75 -15.93 12.20
CA GLY A 369 13.09 -16.53 12.38
C GLY A 369 13.99 -15.80 13.37
N SER A 370 13.74 -14.52 13.63
CA SER A 370 14.62 -13.65 14.42
C SER A 370 13.96 -13.04 15.66
N SER A 371 12.75 -13.48 16.01
CA SER A 371 12.08 -12.98 17.22
C SER A 371 12.72 -13.59 18.47
N SER A 372 13.13 -12.72 19.40
CA SER A 372 13.58 -13.10 20.75
C SER A 372 12.44 -12.91 21.76
N ASP A 373 12.57 -13.46 22.95
CA ASP A 373 11.60 -13.25 24.04
C ASP A 373 11.45 -11.76 24.43
N THR A 374 12.38 -10.90 24.02
CA THR A 374 12.44 -9.48 24.38
C THR A 374 12.12 -8.53 23.23
N SER A 375 12.12 -9.02 21.98
CA SER A 375 11.87 -8.17 20.80
C SER A 375 11.15 -8.91 19.67
N ALA A 376 10.26 -8.21 18.99
CA ALA A 376 9.63 -8.69 17.76
C ALA A 376 10.42 -8.17 16.54
N SER A 377 10.66 -9.05 15.57
CA SER A 377 11.31 -8.72 14.30
C SER A 377 10.28 -8.63 13.18
N TYR A 378 10.47 -7.67 12.28
CA TYR A 378 9.61 -7.44 11.12
C TYR A 378 10.46 -7.22 9.88
N LEU A 379 10.00 -7.77 8.75
CA LEU A 379 10.58 -7.56 7.44
C LEU A 379 9.70 -6.62 6.62
N ILE A 380 10.33 -5.62 6.01
CA ILE A 380 9.67 -4.68 5.11
C ILE A 380 10.38 -4.73 3.76
N TYR A 381 9.62 -4.95 2.72
CA TYR A 381 10.09 -4.92 1.34
C TYR A 381 9.57 -3.66 0.69
N SER A 382 10.47 -2.90 0.10
CA SER A 382 10.16 -1.64 -0.57
C SER A 382 10.67 -1.61 -2.01
N GLY A 383 9.89 -1.00 -2.89
CA GLY A 383 10.28 -0.77 -4.28
C GLY A 383 10.10 0.70 -4.65
N GLY A 384 11.10 1.25 -5.33
CA GLY A 384 11.15 2.66 -5.66
C GLY A 384 11.24 2.95 -7.16
N LEU A 385 11.14 4.24 -7.49
CA LEU A 385 11.42 4.75 -8.83
C LEU A 385 12.92 4.73 -9.17
N ASP A 386 13.78 4.48 -8.18
CA ASP A 386 15.21 4.21 -8.35
C ASP A 386 15.50 2.80 -8.89
N SER A 387 14.45 2.01 -9.17
CA SER A 387 14.52 0.63 -9.65
C SER A 387 15.07 -0.39 -8.63
N ASP A 388 15.35 0.04 -7.42
CA ASP A 388 15.83 -0.82 -6.35
C ASP A 388 14.66 -1.47 -5.60
N ILE A 389 14.89 -2.71 -5.18
CA ILE A 389 14.09 -3.40 -4.17
C ILE A 389 14.96 -3.48 -2.92
N LYS A 390 14.48 -2.95 -1.80
CA LYS A 390 15.19 -3.00 -0.53
C LYS A 390 14.44 -3.85 0.48
N VAL A 391 15.19 -4.63 1.24
CA VAL A 391 14.69 -5.45 2.35
C VAL A 391 15.22 -4.86 3.64
N TRP A 392 14.31 -4.49 4.53
CA TRP A 392 14.60 -3.88 5.81
C TRP A 392 14.16 -4.81 6.93
N GLN A 393 15.00 -4.96 7.94
CA GLN A 393 14.64 -5.64 9.16
C GLN A 393 14.52 -4.63 10.29
N ILE A 394 13.47 -4.75 11.08
CA ILE A 394 13.17 -3.85 12.19
C ILE A 394 12.92 -4.68 13.43
N PHE A 395 13.65 -4.36 14.51
CA PHE A 395 13.49 -4.95 15.82
C PHE A 395 12.78 -3.97 16.73
N ILE A 396 11.66 -4.39 17.30
CA ILE A 396 10.88 -3.59 18.23
C ILE A 396 10.82 -4.30 19.57
N PRO A 397 11.27 -3.65 20.65
CA PRO A 397 11.17 -4.20 21.98
C PRO A 397 9.72 -4.53 22.33
N LEU A 398 9.51 -5.68 22.95
CA LEU A 398 8.21 -6.04 23.52
C LEU A 398 8.09 -5.27 24.84
N CYS A 399 7.02 -4.45 24.95
CA CYS A 399 6.70 -3.69 26.18
C CYS A 399 6.02 -4.58 27.21
#